data_9860bc0f6398d8d83945d2ec5829318b
#
_entry.id   9860bc0f6398d8d83945d2ec5829318b
#
_cell.length_a   1.000
_cell.length_b   1.000
_cell.length_c   1.000
_cell.angle_alpha   90.00
_cell.angle_beta   90.00
_cell.angle_gamma   90.00
#
_symmetry.space_group_name_H-M   'P 1'
#
loop_
_entity.id
_entity.type
_entity.pdbx_description
1 polymer ?
#
loop_
_entity_poly.entity_id
_entity_poly.type
_entity_poly.pdbx_seq_one_letter_code
_entity_poly.pdbx_strand_id
1 'polypeptide(L)'
;MSKTNTGLVAYAKAQLGKPYWYGCFGQVSTTALYSSKKKQYPTQYQWSCPKNQLNVRVHDCIGLIKGYLWSDTASSTPKYNASQDVSANGMLEKCTSKGSISSMPDVPGILVFLPGHVGVYIGDGYVIEAKGHAYGVVKTRLSGRGWKSWGKCPWITYESITKPTVKPSGNNNATTTNQSKYKVGLTYTLNVDLNVRKGAGTRFAQKKRSELTSDGRKHAINQTMATLRKGTKVTVKSIKTENGNIWLEIPSGWVAAYYNKKTYIS
;
A
#
# COMPACT_ATOMS: atom_id res chain seq x y z
N MET A 1 -8.12 2.27 21.49
CA MET A 1 -8.68 2.26 20.11
C MET A 1 -8.40 0.91 19.46
N SER A 2 -9.35 0.38 18.72
CA SER A 2 -9.14 -0.87 17.96
C SER A 2 -8.06 -0.67 16.91
N LYS A 3 -7.14 -1.63 16.76
CA LYS A 3 -6.09 -1.61 15.73
C LYS A 3 -6.68 -2.08 14.41
N THR A 4 -6.47 -1.29 13.33
CA THR A 4 -7.03 -1.55 11.99
C THR A 4 -5.95 -1.73 10.95
N ASN A 5 -6.28 -2.37 9.84
CA ASN A 5 -5.38 -2.51 8.69
C ASN A 5 -5.00 -1.16 8.08
N THR A 6 -5.96 -0.22 8.02
CA THR A 6 -5.71 1.15 7.54
C THR A 6 -4.79 1.93 8.48
N GLY A 7 -4.94 1.74 9.79
CA GLY A 7 -4.04 2.30 10.79
C GLY A 7 -2.62 1.73 10.70
N LEU A 8 -2.46 0.42 10.43
CA LEU A 8 -1.14 -0.19 10.19
C LEU A 8 -0.45 0.42 8.96
N VAL A 9 -1.20 0.60 7.87
CA VAL A 9 -0.69 1.26 6.66
C VAL A 9 -0.25 2.69 6.94
N ALA A 10 -1.05 3.45 7.68
CA ALA A 10 -0.71 4.83 8.06
C ALA A 10 0.55 4.89 8.93
N TYR A 11 0.64 4.00 9.93
CA TYR A 11 1.84 3.88 10.78
C TYR A 11 3.08 3.55 9.95
N ALA A 12 3.04 2.52 9.11
CA ALA A 12 4.16 2.11 8.28
C ALA A 12 4.63 3.25 7.35
N LYS A 13 3.70 4.00 6.75
CA LYS A 13 4.01 5.18 5.94
C LYS A 13 4.71 6.28 6.74
N ALA A 14 4.32 6.50 7.99
CA ALA A 14 4.95 7.48 8.88
C ALA A 14 6.37 7.07 9.31
N GLN A 15 6.74 5.80 9.18
CA GLN A 15 8.09 5.30 9.52
C GLN A 15 9.05 5.26 8.32
N LEU A 16 8.62 5.62 7.12
CA LEU A 16 9.52 5.64 5.94
C LEU A 16 10.77 6.48 6.20
N GLY A 17 11.92 5.95 5.79
CA GLY A 17 13.24 6.57 6.01
C GLY A 17 13.82 6.41 7.40
N LYS A 18 13.11 5.81 8.36
CA LYS A 18 13.62 5.55 9.70
C LYS A 18 14.62 4.39 9.68
N PRO A 19 15.66 4.41 10.56
CA PRO A 19 16.67 3.36 10.59
C PRO A 19 16.12 1.99 10.99
N TYR A 20 16.81 0.95 10.52
CA TYR A 20 16.60 -0.41 10.99
C TYR A 20 17.57 -0.73 12.14
N TRP A 21 17.01 -1.12 13.28
CA TRP A 21 17.77 -1.67 14.40
C TRP A 21 17.16 -2.99 14.82
N TYR A 22 17.93 -4.07 14.77
CA TYR A 22 17.47 -5.42 15.10
C TYR A 22 16.95 -5.51 16.55
N GLY A 23 15.81 -6.18 16.75
CA GLY A 23 15.16 -6.29 18.06
C GLY A 23 14.46 -5.02 18.54
N CYS A 24 14.31 -3.98 17.68
CA CYS A 24 13.62 -2.75 18.01
C CYS A 24 12.24 -2.69 17.34
N PHE A 25 11.27 -2.10 18.06
CA PHE A 25 9.86 -2.07 17.69
C PHE A 25 9.25 -0.65 17.79
N GLY A 26 10.02 0.37 17.44
CA GLY A 26 9.57 1.76 17.44
C GLY A 26 10.01 2.57 18.67
N GLN A 27 10.95 2.09 19.45
CA GLN A 27 11.61 2.90 20.46
C GLN A 27 12.37 4.05 19.80
N VAL A 28 12.53 5.15 20.55
CA VAL A 28 13.43 6.22 20.15
C VAL A 28 14.88 5.76 20.42
N SER A 29 15.72 5.85 19.41
CA SER A 29 17.12 5.44 19.47
C SER A 29 17.93 6.33 20.40
N THR A 30 18.67 5.71 21.28
CA THR A 30 19.64 6.33 22.20
C THR A 30 20.92 5.50 22.24
N THR A 31 22.02 6.07 22.73
CA THR A 31 23.24 5.30 22.94
C THR A 31 23.06 4.18 23.96
N ALA A 32 22.21 4.39 24.97
CA ALA A 32 21.86 3.34 25.94
C ALA A 32 21.07 2.18 25.28
N LEU A 33 20.08 2.50 24.45
CA LEU A 33 19.35 1.47 23.68
C LEU A 33 20.30 0.72 22.75
N TYR A 34 21.18 1.42 22.04
CA TYR A 34 22.19 0.79 21.19
C TYR A 34 23.06 -0.19 21.96
N SER A 35 23.63 0.24 23.09
CA SER A 35 24.51 -0.60 23.93
C SER A 35 23.77 -1.83 24.48
N SER A 36 22.53 -1.65 24.92
CA SER A 36 21.66 -2.76 25.34
C SER A 36 21.42 -3.77 24.22
N LYS A 37 21.05 -3.29 23.02
CA LYS A 37 20.81 -4.16 21.85
C LYS A 37 22.07 -4.82 21.34
N LYS A 38 23.22 -4.14 21.36
CA LYS A 38 24.53 -4.73 21.04
C LYS A 38 24.91 -5.85 22.00
N LYS A 39 24.65 -5.68 23.30
CA LYS A 39 24.84 -6.76 24.28
C LYS A 39 23.92 -7.96 24.05
N GLN A 40 22.67 -7.70 23.69
CA GLN A 40 21.65 -8.73 23.44
C GLN A 40 21.86 -9.47 22.11
N TYR A 41 22.32 -8.77 21.07
CA TYR A 41 22.45 -9.26 19.69
C TYR A 41 23.81 -8.88 19.08
N PRO A 42 24.94 -9.40 19.59
CA PRO A 42 26.28 -8.95 19.19
C PRO A 42 26.56 -9.17 17.70
N THR A 43 26.02 -10.23 17.10
CA THR A 43 26.22 -10.54 15.68
C THR A 43 25.46 -9.56 14.74
N GLN A 44 24.37 -8.98 15.20
CA GLN A 44 23.57 -8.00 14.44
C GLN A 44 24.05 -6.54 14.63
N TYR A 45 24.93 -6.29 15.64
CA TYR A 45 25.40 -4.95 16.00
C TYR A 45 26.92 -4.87 15.88
N GLN A 46 27.50 -5.33 14.78
CA GLN A 46 28.96 -5.28 14.50
C GLN A 46 29.44 -3.88 14.05
N TRP A 47 28.54 -2.92 13.96
CA TRP A 47 28.78 -1.53 13.58
C TRP A 47 28.81 -0.61 14.81
N SER A 48 29.39 0.58 14.67
CA SER A 48 29.38 1.60 15.71
C SER A 48 28.07 2.36 15.77
N CYS A 49 27.67 2.86 16.94
CA CYS A 49 26.44 3.62 17.10
C CYS A 49 26.44 4.86 16.18
N PRO A 50 25.57 4.94 15.15
CA PRO A 50 25.62 6.04 14.21
C PRO A 50 24.92 7.26 14.80
N LYS A 51 25.67 8.37 14.96
CA LYS A 51 25.18 9.63 15.53
C LYS A 51 23.95 10.17 14.78
N ASN A 52 23.90 10.02 13.46
CA ASN A 52 22.79 10.46 12.61
C ASN A 52 21.53 9.59 12.72
N GLN A 53 21.59 8.50 13.46
CA GLN A 53 20.42 7.63 13.73
C GLN A 53 19.92 7.76 15.17
N LEU A 54 20.45 8.67 15.97
CA LEU A 54 19.98 8.92 17.34
C LEU A 54 18.75 9.85 17.34
N ASN A 55 17.95 9.75 18.40
CA ASN A 55 16.72 10.52 18.61
C ASN A 55 15.65 10.32 17.52
N VAL A 56 15.69 9.19 16.83
CA VAL A 56 14.68 8.80 15.84
C VAL A 56 14.12 7.41 16.17
N ARG A 57 12.94 7.09 15.66
CA ARG A 57 12.37 5.75 15.84
C ARG A 57 13.15 4.73 15.05
N VAL A 58 13.32 3.55 15.65
CA VAL A 58 14.02 2.42 15.05
C VAL A 58 13.17 1.15 15.12
N HIS A 59 13.24 0.35 14.07
CA HIS A 59 12.44 -0.86 13.92
C HIS A 59 13.29 -1.97 13.30
N ASP A 60 13.02 -3.21 13.65
CA ASP A 60 13.30 -4.34 12.76
C ASP A 60 12.05 -4.69 11.91
N CYS A 61 12.12 -5.77 11.13
CA CYS A 61 11.05 -6.11 10.20
C CYS A 61 9.72 -6.39 10.92
N ILE A 62 9.71 -7.19 11.97
CA ILE A 62 8.50 -7.47 12.76
C ILE A 62 8.20 -6.33 13.74
N GLY A 63 9.22 -5.62 14.16
CA GLY A 63 9.11 -4.45 15.02
C GLY A 63 8.34 -3.31 14.40
N LEU A 64 8.31 -3.20 13.08
CA LEU A 64 7.45 -2.24 12.37
C LEU A 64 5.96 -2.52 12.64
N ILE A 65 5.56 -3.78 12.68
CA ILE A 65 4.19 -4.20 12.99
C ILE A 65 3.91 -4.06 14.48
N LYS A 66 4.81 -4.55 15.34
CA LYS A 66 4.71 -4.43 16.80
C LYS A 66 4.65 -2.97 17.24
N GLY A 67 5.41 -2.09 16.61
CA GLY A 67 5.38 -0.66 16.87
C GLY A 67 3.99 -0.06 16.69
N TYR A 68 3.27 -0.47 15.66
CA TYR A 68 1.87 -0.10 15.48
C TYR A 68 0.97 -0.70 16.55
N LEU A 69 1.11 -2.00 16.81
CA LEU A 69 0.25 -2.71 17.77
C LEU A 69 0.38 -2.14 19.18
N TRP A 70 1.59 -1.75 19.58
CA TRP A 70 1.95 -1.37 20.94
C TRP A 70 2.00 0.13 21.19
N SER A 71 1.78 0.96 20.17
CA SER A 71 1.73 2.43 20.28
C SER A 71 0.31 2.94 20.18
N ASP A 72 -0.06 3.89 21.02
CA ASP A 72 -1.38 4.54 20.94
C ASP A 72 -1.49 5.43 19.68
N THR A 73 -0.40 6.10 19.34
CA THR A 73 -0.26 6.92 18.11
C THR A 73 1.04 6.57 17.38
N ALA A 74 1.24 7.07 16.16
CA ALA A 74 2.49 6.87 15.41
C ALA A 74 3.71 7.52 16.10
N SER A 75 3.51 8.43 17.06
CA SER A 75 4.55 9.13 17.80
C SER A 75 4.65 8.73 19.28
N SER A 76 3.73 7.92 19.82
CA SER A 76 3.80 7.49 21.23
C SER A 76 4.82 6.36 21.43
N THR A 77 5.38 6.27 22.62
CA THR A 77 6.30 5.17 22.99
C THR A 77 5.54 3.84 22.99
N PRO A 78 6.05 2.80 22.29
CA PRO A 78 5.44 1.49 22.31
C PRO A 78 5.42 0.88 23.71
N LYS A 79 4.27 0.33 24.12
CA LYS A 79 4.11 -0.42 25.36
C LYS A 79 4.29 -1.90 25.08
N TYR A 80 5.40 -2.49 25.52
CA TYR A 80 5.71 -3.90 25.30
C TYR A 80 4.57 -4.82 25.71
N ASN A 81 4.24 -5.78 24.85
CA ASN A 81 3.22 -6.80 25.11
C ASN A 81 3.78 -8.20 24.79
N ALA A 82 4.09 -8.96 25.85
CA ALA A 82 4.68 -10.29 25.74
C ALA A 82 3.79 -11.28 24.96
N SER A 83 2.47 -11.18 25.04
CA SER A 83 1.54 -12.08 24.32
C SER A 83 1.55 -11.88 22.80
N GLN A 84 2.05 -10.75 22.36
CA GLN A 84 2.19 -10.38 20.94
C GLN A 84 3.65 -10.37 20.47
N ASP A 85 4.60 -10.74 21.34
CA ASP A 85 6.03 -10.73 21.01
C ASP A 85 6.43 -12.01 20.28
N VAL A 86 6.28 -12.00 18.97
CA VAL A 86 6.58 -13.09 18.05
C VAL A 86 7.63 -12.70 17.03
N SER A 87 8.33 -13.68 16.46
CA SER A 87 9.20 -13.47 15.30
C SER A 87 8.39 -13.25 14.01
N ALA A 88 9.04 -12.90 12.89
CA ALA A 88 8.37 -12.79 11.60
C ALA A 88 7.71 -14.12 11.18
N ASN A 89 8.39 -15.26 11.38
CA ASN A 89 7.81 -16.57 11.10
C ASN A 89 6.66 -16.88 12.05
N GLY A 90 6.81 -16.62 13.35
CA GLY A 90 5.73 -16.80 14.34
C GLY A 90 4.52 -15.91 14.07
N MET A 91 4.71 -14.73 13.47
CA MET A 91 3.59 -13.90 13.02
C MET A 91 2.81 -14.60 11.89
N LEU A 92 3.50 -15.17 10.90
CA LEU A 92 2.84 -15.91 9.82
C LEU A 92 2.04 -17.11 10.38
N GLU A 93 2.59 -17.83 11.36
CA GLU A 93 1.91 -18.94 12.02
C GLU A 93 0.61 -18.50 12.69
N LYS A 94 0.62 -17.36 13.37
CA LYS A 94 -0.53 -16.79 14.08
C LYS A 94 -1.54 -16.10 13.18
N CYS A 95 -1.23 -15.83 11.90
CA CYS A 95 -2.16 -15.18 10.99
C CYS A 95 -3.47 -15.98 10.85
N THR A 96 -4.61 -15.30 11.02
CA THR A 96 -5.96 -15.89 11.00
C THR A 96 -6.40 -16.32 9.60
N SER A 97 -5.89 -15.64 8.58
CA SER A 97 -6.09 -15.96 7.17
C SER A 97 -4.76 -15.77 6.47
N LYS A 98 -4.30 -16.77 5.75
CA LYS A 98 -2.98 -16.79 5.11
C LYS A 98 -2.94 -17.70 3.88
N GLY A 99 -1.96 -17.50 3.01
CA GLY A 99 -1.78 -18.29 1.80
C GLY A 99 -0.48 -17.98 1.07
N SER A 100 -0.31 -18.59 -0.09
CA SER A 100 0.79 -18.26 -1.00
C SER A 100 0.62 -16.85 -1.57
N ILE A 101 1.72 -16.19 -1.91
CA ILE A 101 1.67 -14.81 -2.42
C ILE A 101 0.81 -14.68 -3.68
N SER A 102 0.69 -15.73 -4.50
CA SER A 102 -0.14 -15.76 -5.70
C SER A 102 -1.64 -15.66 -5.42
N SER A 103 -2.08 -16.04 -4.22
CA SER A 103 -3.47 -15.98 -3.76
C SER A 103 -3.77 -14.74 -2.90
N MET A 104 -2.82 -13.80 -2.79
CA MET A 104 -2.97 -12.66 -1.90
C MET A 104 -4.10 -11.73 -2.36
N PRO A 105 -5.09 -11.44 -1.51
CA PRO A 105 -6.11 -10.45 -1.83
C PRO A 105 -5.51 -9.04 -1.83
N ASP A 106 -6.01 -8.17 -2.69
CA ASP A 106 -5.58 -6.76 -2.77
C ASP A 106 -6.19 -5.92 -1.65
N VAL A 107 -5.78 -6.21 -0.41
CA VAL A 107 -6.25 -5.52 0.81
C VAL A 107 -5.05 -4.87 1.52
N PRO A 108 -4.95 -3.53 1.54
CA PRO A 108 -3.89 -2.84 2.29
C PRO A 108 -3.88 -3.22 3.77
N GLY A 109 -2.69 -3.36 4.34
CA GLY A 109 -2.48 -3.81 5.71
C GLY A 109 -2.29 -5.33 5.86
N ILE A 110 -2.48 -6.11 4.79
CA ILE A 110 -2.03 -7.51 4.75
C ILE A 110 -0.52 -7.55 4.92
N LEU A 111 -0.05 -8.53 5.70
CA LEU A 111 1.37 -8.80 5.87
C LEU A 111 1.85 -9.74 4.76
N VAL A 112 3.06 -9.47 4.25
CA VAL A 112 3.74 -10.34 3.27
C VAL A 112 5.05 -10.85 3.86
N PHE A 113 5.41 -12.10 3.53
CA PHE A 113 6.46 -12.82 4.23
C PHE A 113 7.49 -13.44 3.28
N LEU A 114 8.74 -13.39 3.74
CA LEU A 114 9.86 -14.22 3.36
C LEU A 114 10.29 -15.02 4.59
N PRO A 115 11.08 -16.12 4.47
CA PRO A 115 11.68 -16.77 5.61
C PRO A 115 12.44 -15.75 6.48
N GLY A 116 12.03 -15.61 7.75
CA GLY A 116 12.63 -14.68 8.71
C GLY A 116 12.35 -13.19 8.47
N HIS A 117 11.44 -12.82 7.54
CA HIS A 117 11.17 -11.43 7.20
C HIS A 117 9.70 -11.15 6.92
N VAL A 118 9.27 -9.91 7.18
CA VAL A 118 7.88 -9.47 6.99
C VAL A 118 7.82 -8.03 6.50
N GLY A 119 6.82 -7.73 5.68
CA GLY A 119 6.46 -6.39 5.23
C GLY A 119 4.97 -6.14 5.31
N VAL A 120 4.57 -4.88 5.20
CA VAL A 120 3.18 -4.43 5.20
C VAL A 120 2.77 -4.06 3.77
N TYR A 121 1.85 -4.78 3.19
CA TYR A 121 1.26 -4.41 1.91
C TYR A 121 0.43 -3.14 2.05
N ILE A 122 0.67 -2.15 1.20
CA ILE A 122 0.03 -0.82 1.31
C ILE A 122 -0.90 -0.50 0.15
N GLY A 123 -1.22 -1.52 -0.67
CA GLY A 123 -2.00 -1.37 -1.90
C GLY A 123 -1.12 -1.08 -3.12
N ASP A 124 -1.73 -1.16 -4.30
CA ASP A 124 -1.10 -0.77 -5.57
C ASP A 124 0.19 -1.52 -5.93
N GLY A 125 0.38 -2.72 -5.41
CA GLY A 125 1.57 -3.53 -5.62
C GLY A 125 2.81 -3.01 -4.88
N TYR A 126 2.63 -2.29 -3.76
CA TYR A 126 3.73 -1.81 -2.92
C TYR A 126 3.67 -2.37 -1.51
N VAL A 127 4.85 -2.53 -0.93
CA VAL A 127 5.08 -2.99 0.44
C VAL A 127 5.95 -1.97 1.15
N ILE A 128 5.69 -1.71 2.43
CA ILE A 128 6.64 -1.03 3.33
C ILE A 128 7.23 -2.08 4.25
N GLU A 129 8.56 -2.11 4.32
CA GLU A 129 9.33 -3.08 5.11
C GLU A 129 10.51 -2.40 5.80
N ALA A 130 10.82 -2.80 7.02
CA ALA A 130 12.11 -2.50 7.62
C ALA A 130 13.10 -3.54 7.09
N LYS A 131 13.85 -3.17 6.04
CA LYS A 131 14.52 -4.10 5.12
C LYS A 131 15.85 -4.64 5.65
N GLY A 132 16.45 -3.93 6.58
CA GLY A 132 17.76 -4.24 7.17
C GLY A 132 18.56 -2.98 7.44
N HIS A 133 19.69 -3.12 8.14
CA HIS A 133 20.49 -2.00 8.62
C HIS A 133 20.91 -1.02 7.51
N ALA A 134 21.31 -1.53 6.35
CA ALA A 134 21.75 -0.69 5.22
C ALA A 134 20.62 0.10 4.54
N TYR A 135 19.36 -0.25 4.79
CA TYR A 135 18.22 0.30 4.05
C TYR A 135 17.23 1.07 4.93
N GLY A 136 17.09 0.68 6.21
CA GLY A 136 16.03 1.22 7.07
C GLY A 136 14.62 0.78 6.63
N VAL A 137 13.65 1.62 6.91
CA VAL A 137 12.24 1.42 6.51
C VAL A 137 12.02 2.00 5.11
N VAL A 138 11.71 1.14 4.16
CA VAL A 138 11.62 1.48 2.73
C VAL A 138 10.31 1.03 2.10
N LYS A 139 9.93 1.67 1.00
CA LYS A 139 8.84 1.24 0.13
C LYS A 139 9.41 0.46 -1.04
N THR A 140 8.98 -0.78 -1.21
CA THR A 140 9.42 -1.69 -2.28
C THR A 140 8.24 -2.14 -3.13
N ARG A 141 8.52 -2.63 -4.35
CA ARG A 141 7.47 -3.27 -5.16
C ARG A 141 7.24 -4.69 -4.65
N LEU A 142 5.96 -5.08 -4.58
CA LEU A 142 5.57 -6.45 -4.23
C LEU A 142 6.24 -7.47 -5.17
N SER A 143 6.18 -7.23 -6.48
CA SER A 143 6.74 -8.13 -7.50
C SER A 143 8.25 -8.23 -7.51
N GLY A 144 8.98 -7.29 -6.90
CA GLY A 144 10.44 -7.20 -6.97
C GLY A 144 11.18 -7.87 -5.81
N ARG A 145 10.48 -8.43 -4.82
CA ARG A 145 11.09 -8.91 -3.56
C ARG A 145 11.03 -10.42 -3.36
N GLY A 146 10.34 -11.14 -4.24
CA GLY A 146 10.21 -12.59 -4.15
C GLY A 146 9.44 -13.10 -2.92
N TRP A 147 8.50 -12.29 -2.40
CA TRP A 147 7.60 -12.68 -1.32
C TRP A 147 6.98 -14.06 -1.56
N LYS A 148 6.85 -14.86 -0.51
CA LYS A 148 6.38 -16.25 -0.61
C LYS A 148 4.94 -16.42 -0.12
N SER A 149 4.59 -15.74 0.96
CA SER A 149 3.31 -15.90 1.63
C SER A 149 2.71 -14.56 2.02
N TRP A 150 1.42 -14.57 2.30
CA TRP A 150 0.70 -13.46 2.90
C TRP A 150 -0.10 -13.93 4.12
N GLY A 151 -0.49 -13.00 4.99
CA GLY A 151 -1.36 -13.31 6.11
C GLY A 151 -2.00 -12.07 6.74
N LYS A 152 -3.15 -12.28 7.37
CA LYS A 152 -3.84 -11.26 8.18
C LYS A 152 -3.36 -11.34 9.61
N CYS A 153 -2.82 -10.22 10.13
CA CYS A 153 -2.40 -10.12 11.52
C CYS A 153 -3.60 -10.36 12.47
N PRO A 154 -3.48 -11.28 13.46
CA PRO A 154 -4.61 -11.65 14.32
C PRO A 154 -5.07 -10.53 15.28
N TRP A 155 -4.23 -9.53 15.50
CA TRP A 155 -4.50 -8.42 16.43
C TRP A 155 -4.95 -7.13 15.73
N ILE A 156 -5.36 -7.24 14.48
CA ILE A 156 -5.83 -6.13 13.65
C ILE A 156 -7.19 -6.46 13.07
N THR A 157 -8.14 -5.54 13.20
CA THR A 157 -9.41 -5.61 12.49
C THR A 157 -9.18 -5.20 11.04
N TYR A 158 -9.46 -6.12 10.12
CA TYR A 158 -9.45 -5.83 8.70
C TYR A 158 -10.82 -5.28 8.34
N GLU A 159 -10.92 -3.98 8.39
CA GLU A 159 -12.08 -3.31 7.84
C GLU A 159 -12.13 -3.66 6.35
N SER A 160 -13.22 -4.24 5.91
CA SER A 160 -13.53 -4.24 4.49
C SER A 160 -13.49 -2.79 4.08
N ILE A 161 -12.63 -2.44 3.13
CA ILE A 161 -12.78 -1.17 2.43
C ILE A 161 -14.01 -1.37 1.54
N THR A 162 -15.15 -1.62 2.18
CA THR A 162 -16.43 -1.36 1.59
C THR A 162 -16.45 0.15 1.47
N LYS A 163 -16.29 0.62 0.23
CA LYS A 163 -16.71 1.95 -0.17
C LYS A 163 -17.90 2.34 0.73
N PRO A 164 -17.88 3.48 1.43
CA PRO A 164 -18.95 3.83 2.35
C PRO A 164 -20.29 3.68 1.62
N THR A 165 -21.10 2.76 2.06
CA THR A 165 -22.52 2.72 1.75
C THR A 165 -23.12 3.85 2.58
N VAL A 166 -23.25 5.01 1.98
CA VAL A 166 -23.94 6.14 2.57
C VAL A 166 -25.42 5.73 2.66
N LYS A 167 -25.87 5.40 3.89
CA LYS A 167 -27.27 5.41 4.23
C LYS A 167 -27.72 6.88 4.18
N PRO A 168 -28.78 7.26 3.50
CA PRO A 168 -29.19 8.65 3.41
C PRO A 168 -29.72 9.14 4.75
N SER A 169 -28.99 10.01 5.39
CA SER A 169 -29.52 10.93 6.40
C SER A 169 -29.08 12.33 5.98
N GLY A 170 -30.06 13.18 5.73
CA GLY A 170 -29.83 14.52 5.22
C GLY A 170 -29.20 15.44 6.24
N ASN A 171 -28.27 16.23 5.84
CA ASN A 171 -28.32 17.70 5.82
C ASN A 171 -27.06 18.29 5.16
N ASN A 172 -27.27 19.37 4.45
CA ASN A 172 -26.38 20.06 3.55
C ASN A 172 -25.09 20.59 4.20
N ASN A 173 -23.92 20.36 3.60
CA ASN A 173 -23.08 21.47 3.09
C ASN A 173 -22.03 20.93 2.09
N ALA A 174 -21.87 21.65 0.99
CA ALA A 174 -21.19 21.21 -0.21
C ALA A 174 -19.66 21.27 -0.08
N THR A 175 -19.01 20.12 -0.28
CA THR A 175 -17.74 20.05 -1.02
C THR A 175 -17.83 18.80 -1.89
N THR A 176 -18.17 18.98 -3.14
CA THR A 176 -18.44 17.94 -4.13
C THR A 176 -17.15 17.20 -4.47
N THR A 177 -16.88 16.06 -3.85
CA THR A 177 -15.82 15.16 -4.28
C THR A 177 -16.31 14.37 -5.50
N ASN A 178 -15.65 14.54 -6.63
CA ASN A 178 -15.94 13.88 -7.92
C ASN A 178 -15.88 12.34 -7.88
N GLN A 179 -15.63 11.73 -6.73
CA GLN A 179 -15.56 10.26 -6.54
C GLN A 179 -16.91 9.53 -6.70
N SER A 180 -18.04 10.20 -6.46
CA SER A 180 -19.37 9.60 -6.55
C SER A 180 -19.89 9.43 -7.98
N LYS A 181 -19.21 10.05 -8.97
CA LYS A 181 -19.68 10.10 -10.36
C LYS A 181 -19.54 8.78 -11.10
N TYR A 182 -18.48 7.99 -10.83
CA TYR A 182 -18.19 6.75 -11.55
C TYR A 182 -18.48 5.53 -10.70
N LYS A 183 -19.03 4.45 -11.28
CA LYS A 183 -19.33 3.18 -10.60
C LYS A 183 -18.77 2.00 -11.39
N VAL A 184 -18.23 1.02 -10.69
CA VAL A 184 -17.80 -0.25 -11.28
C VAL A 184 -18.99 -0.98 -11.89
N GLY A 185 -18.80 -1.58 -13.05
CA GLY A 185 -19.84 -2.27 -13.81
C GLY A 185 -20.68 -1.36 -14.72
N LEU A 186 -20.63 -0.04 -14.54
CA LEU A 186 -21.35 0.89 -15.41
C LEU A 186 -20.52 1.31 -16.63
N THR A 187 -21.21 1.69 -17.69
CA THR A 187 -20.63 2.13 -18.95
C THR A 187 -20.69 3.65 -19.07
N TYR A 188 -19.61 4.24 -19.50
CA TYR A 188 -19.44 5.69 -19.67
C TYR A 188 -18.85 6.00 -21.04
N THR A 189 -19.01 7.26 -21.49
CA THR A 189 -18.55 7.71 -22.80
C THR A 189 -17.30 8.58 -22.67
N LEU A 190 -16.33 8.38 -23.55
CA LEU A 190 -15.15 9.24 -23.62
C LEU A 190 -15.50 10.57 -24.25
N ASN A 191 -15.22 11.68 -23.56
CA ASN A 191 -15.49 13.03 -24.04
C ASN A 191 -14.39 13.56 -24.99
N VAL A 192 -13.23 12.92 -24.97
CA VAL A 192 -12.06 13.23 -25.81
C VAL A 192 -11.35 11.93 -26.17
N ASP A 193 -10.40 12.00 -27.09
CA ASP A 193 -9.48 10.90 -27.34
C ASP A 193 -8.60 10.63 -26.11
N LEU A 194 -8.54 9.40 -25.64
CA LEU A 194 -7.86 9.04 -24.40
C LEU A 194 -6.80 7.97 -24.57
N ASN A 195 -5.63 8.23 -24.04
CA ASN A 195 -4.56 7.25 -23.94
C ASN A 195 -4.91 6.14 -22.94
N VAL A 196 -4.73 4.88 -23.35
CA VAL A 196 -4.85 3.72 -22.48
C VAL A 196 -3.48 3.39 -21.90
N ARG A 197 -3.39 3.31 -20.59
CA ARG A 197 -2.14 3.11 -19.86
C ARG A 197 -2.10 1.73 -19.18
N LYS A 198 -0.89 1.32 -18.79
CA LYS A 198 -0.65 0.07 -18.07
C LYS A 198 -1.06 0.15 -16.58
N GLY A 199 -1.35 1.34 -16.08
CA GLY A 199 -1.79 1.57 -14.69
C GLY A 199 -2.42 2.95 -14.52
N ALA A 200 -3.04 3.17 -13.37
CA ALA A 200 -3.68 4.43 -13.01
C ALA A 200 -2.63 5.51 -12.72
N GLY A 201 -2.50 6.48 -13.62
CA GLY A 201 -1.55 7.59 -13.48
C GLY A 201 -0.74 7.86 -14.73
N THR A 202 -0.31 9.12 -14.91
CA THR A 202 0.53 9.54 -16.05
C THR A 202 1.94 8.95 -15.98
N ARG A 203 2.40 8.50 -14.82
CA ARG A 203 3.68 7.80 -14.64
C ARG A 203 3.72 6.40 -15.27
N PHE A 204 2.56 5.81 -15.53
CA PHE A 204 2.48 4.51 -16.21
C PHE A 204 2.57 4.70 -17.71
N ALA A 205 3.37 3.85 -18.36
CA ALA A 205 3.51 3.88 -19.80
C ALA A 205 2.15 3.70 -20.51
N GLN A 206 1.98 4.41 -21.62
CA GLN A 206 0.89 4.15 -22.54
C GLN A 206 1.07 2.75 -23.14
N LYS A 207 -0.03 1.99 -23.27
CA LYS A 207 0.00 0.68 -23.93
C LYS A 207 0.23 0.83 -25.43
N LYS A 208 0.73 -0.21 -26.06
CA LYS A 208 0.70 -0.33 -27.51
C LYS A 208 -0.71 -0.73 -27.97
N ARG A 209 -1.08 -0.40 -29.20
CA ARG A 209 -2.38 -0.81 -29.77
C ARG A 209 -2.58 -2.33 -29.73
N SER A 210 -1.51 -3.11 -29.96
CA SER A 210 -1.51 -4.57 -29.88
C SER A 210 -1.87 -5.12 -28.49
N GLU A 211 -1.66 -4.35 -27.43
CA GLU A 211 -1.97 -4.71 -26.03
C GLU A 211 -3.44 -4.43 -25.63
N LEU A 212 -4.24 -3.83 -26.51
CA LEU A 212 -5.67 -3.64 -26.30
C LEU A 212 -6.43 -4.94 -26.55
N THR A 213 -7.62 -5.05 -25.96
CA THR A 213 -8.60 -6.08 -26.34
C THR A 213 -8.97 -5.96 -27.82
N SER A 214 -9.53 -7.02 -28.41
CA SER A 214 -10.03 -6.99 -29.79
C SER A 214 -11.02 -5.86 -30.02
N ASP A 215 -11.93 -5.64 -29.08
CA ASP A 215 -12.88 -4.53 -29.11
C ASP A 215 -12.18 -3.16 -28.97
N GLY A 216 -11.27 -3.03 -28.02
CA GLY A 216 -10.49 -1.79 -27.84
C GLY A 216 -9.72 -1.39 -29.10
N ARG A 217 -9.19 -2.37 -29.87
CA ARG A 217 -8.51 -2.08 -31.14
C ARG A 217 -9.42 -1.49 -32.23
N LYS A 218 -10.71 -1.82 -32.24
CA LYS A 218 -11.69 -1.24 -33.19
C LYS A 218 -11.91 0.24 -32.92
N HIS A 219 -11.74 0.67 -31.68
CA HIS A 219 -11.94 2.07 -31.26
C HIS A 219 -10.63 2.86 -31.17
N ALA A 220 -9.50 2.25 -31.45
CA ALA A 220 -8.20 2.93 -31.41
C ALA A 220 -7.97 3.79 -32.67
N ILE A 221 -7.55 5.03 -32.47
CA ILE A 221 -7.25 5.99 -33.55
C ILE A 221 -5.81 5.92 -34.04
N ASN A 222 -4.89 5.41 -33.23
CA ASN A 222 -3.46 5.35 -33.54
C ASN A 222 -3.07 3.91 -33.88
N GLN A 223 -2.17 3.72 -34.84
CA GLN A 223 -1.74 2.39 -35.30
C GLN A 223 -0.72 1.74 -34.36
N THR A 224 0.04 2.51 -33.62
CA THR A 224 1.11 2.00 -32.74
C THR A 224 0.74 2.09 -31.27
N MET A 225 0.26 3.23 -30.83
CA MET A 225 -0.05 3.50 -29.41
C MET A 225 -1.56 3.42 -29.13
N ALA A 226 -1.88 2.96 -27.93
CA ALA A 226 -3.26 2.75 -27.50
C ALA A 226 -3.94 4.07 -27.13
N THR A 227 -4.60 4.70 -28.09
CA THR A 227 -5.47 5.87 -27.89
C THR A 227 -6.87 5.54 -28.38
N LEU A 228 -7.85 5.56 -27.49
CA LEU A 228 -9.26 5.33 -27.84
C LEU A 228 -9.92 6.63 -28.27
N ARG A 229 -10.76 6.54 -29.30
CA ARG A 229 -11.48 7.67 -29.89
C ARG A 229 -12.50 8.26 -28.93
N LYS A 230 -12.69 9.60 -28.96
CA LYS A 230 -13.87 10.28 -28.40
C LYS A 230 -15.17 9.56 -28.80
N GLY A 231 -16.12 9.48 -27.89
CA GLY A 231 -17.38 8.78 -28.10
C GLY A 231 -17.34 7.28 -27.84
N THR A 232 -16.14 6.69 -27.60
CA THR A 232 -16.05 5.27 -27.23
C THR A 232 -16.73 5.04 -25.88
N LYS A 233 -17.62 4.05 -25.84
CA LYS A 233 -18.26 3.57 -24.61
C LYS A 233 -17.34 2.57 -23.90
N VAL A 234 -17.11 2.76 -22.62
CA VAL A 234 -16.21 1.92 -21.81
C VAL A 234 -16.88 1.48 -20.53
N THR A 235 -16.83 0.19 -20.22
CA THR A 235 -17.34 -0.36 -18.97
C THR A 235 -16.23 -0.35 -17.90
N VAL A 236 -16.52 0.19 -16.74
CA VAL A 236 -15.57 0.33 -15.64
C VAL A 236 -15.39 -0.98 -14.90
N LYS A 237 -14.15 -1.46 -14.80
CA LYS A 237 -13.76 -2.62 -13.99
C LYS A 237 -13.29 -2.23 -12.61
N SER A 238 -12.60 -1.11 -12.49
CA SER A 238 -12.04 -0.60 -11.23
C SER A 238 -11.89 0.92 -11.30
N ILE A 239 -11.87 1.57 -10.15
CA ILE A 239 -11.73 3.03 -10.03
C ILE A 239 -10.58 3.30 -9.07
N LYS A 240 -9.68 4.19 -9.46
CA LYS A 240 -8.59 4.63 -8.61
C LYS A 240 -8.55 6.16 -8.54
N THR A 241 -8.47 6.68 -7.32
CA THR A 241 -8.26 8.10 -7.07
C THR A 241 -6.86 8.31 -6.51
N GLU A 242 -6.12 9.23 -7.12
CA GLU A 242 -4.77 9.58 -6.68
C GLU A 242 -4.56 11.09 -6.85
N ASN A 243 -4.21 11.78 -5.77
CA ASN A 243 -4.00 13.24 -5.74
C ASN A 243 -5.17 14.04 -6.37
N GLY A 244 -6.41 13.65 -6.06
CA GLY A 244 -7.61 14.29 -6.59
C GLY A 244 -7.94 13.95 -8.05
N ASN A 245 -7.14 13.13 -8.73
CA ASN A 245 -7.39 12.65 -10.08
C ASN A 245 -8.08 11.27 -10.04
N ILE A 246 -8.99 11.00 -10.98
CA ILE A 246 -9.75 9.74 -11.07
C ILE A 246 -9.34 8.99 -12.33
N TRP A 247 -8.95 7.75 -12.14
CA TRP A 247 -8.57 6.81 -13.18
C TRP A 247 -9.55 5.64 -13.18
N LEU A 248 -9.99 5.24 -14.37
CA LEU A 248 -10.86 4.08 -14.55
C LEU A 248 -10.10 2.96 -15.24
N GLU A 249 -10.16 1.78 -14.67
CA GLU A 249 -9.77 0.56 -15.35
C GLU A 249 -10.92 0.12 -16.25
N ILE A 250 -10.61 -0.11 -17.51
CA ILE A 250 -11.51 -0.65 -18.52
C ILE A 250 -10.89 -1.95 -19.06
N PRO A 251 -11.62 -2.78 -19.83
CA PRO A 251 -11.06 -4.05 -20.36
C PRO A 251 -9.72 -3.92 -21.06
N SER A 252 -9.45 -2.79 -21.68
CA SER A 252 -8.20 -2.52 -22.40
C SER A 252 -7.06 -1.95 -21.55
N GLY A 253 -7.31 -1.50 -20.32
CA GLY A 253 -6.32 -0.89 -19.42
C GLY A 253 -6.87 0.32 -18.67
N TRP A 254 -6.02 1.27 -18.31
CA TRP A 254 -6.38 2.44 -17.51
C TRP A 254 -6.52 3.71 -18.33
N VAL A 255 -7.58 4.48 -18.08
CA VAL A 255 -7.87 5.77 -18.71
C VAL A 255 -8.14 6.84 -17.65
N ALA A 256 -7.80 8.10 -17.95
CA ALA A 256 -8.11 9.23 -17.07
C ALA A 256 -9.59 9.60 -17.20
N ALA A 257 -10.33 9.59 -16.09
CA ALA A 257 -11.72 10.05 -16.07
C ALA A 257 -11.82 11.51 -15.63
N TYR A 258 -11.01 11.86 -14.63
CA TYR A 258 -10.84 13.23 -14.14
C TYR A 258 -9.37 13.45 -13.84
N TYR A 259 -8.77 14.46 -14.46
CA TYR A 259 -7.35 14.75 -14.33
C TYR A 259 -7.09 16.24 -14.50
N ASN A 260 -6.25 16.83 -13.64
CA ASN A 260 -5.95 18.27 -13.63
C ASN A 260 -7.22 19.13 -13.70
N LYS A 261 -8.19 18.87 -12.83
CA LYS A 261 -9.49 19.59 -12.72
C LYS A 261 -10.37 19.51 -13.98
N LYS A 262 -10.08 18.62 -14.93
CA LYS A 262 -10.88 18.41 -16.14
C LYS A 262 -11.52 17.02 -16.15
N THR A 263 -12.78 16.95 -16.61
CA THR A 263 -13.51 15.68 -16.81
C THR A 263 -13.34 15.20 -18.24
N TYR A 264 -12.92 13.98 -18.40
CA TYR A 264 -12.63 13.33 -19.68
C TYR A 264 -13.64 12.24 -20.05
N ILE A 265 -14.42 11.79 -19.07
CA ILE A 265 -15.40 10.68 -19.24
C ILE A 265 -16.71 11.08 -18.56
N SER A 266 -17.84 10.85 -19.21
CA SER A 266 -19.17 11.14 -18.68
C SER A 266 -20.14 9.97 -18.85
#